data_5ef04e15c1da50303790826536053e1d
#
_entry.id   5ef04e15c1da50303790826536053e1d
#
_cell.length_a   1.000
_cell.length_b   1.000
_cell.length_c   1.000
_cell.angle_alpha   90.00
_cell.angle_beta   90.00
_cell.angle_gamma   90.00
#
_symmetry.space_group_name_H-M   'P 1'
#
loop_
_entity.id
_entity.type
_entity.pdbx_description
1 polymer ?
#
loop_
_entity_poly.entity_id
_entity_poly.type
_entity_poly.pdbx_seq_one_letter_code
_entity_poly.pdbx_strand_id
1 'polypeptide(L)'
;MKFGITRLSGNITDRNSNIIGNYETLKIAELLKKYTDIDILTCNECKDCIHIDENYDINQYDRLLIVNDSANMFGGAEIKTMTTIYKLLAKYDKPIYYILTDLNLPFVNYWEIIKNKPWNNYKEEDFKLKFPINIISQGRDLNTAIKIHKNKVTINCVYYVPLNEWGAFLLKPVQNNNRPVDLIYGGSFRGGKREKKLIDYYFLQNNLNVELYGTIRLDQFKKLPEGVTVPTFAKKVPADKIVEYNSKALATVIIGDKDYQDNMVTLRFIEALLSDCICFIDHDFDKNHYLMPEPFYVHNGLELNEKINKLKTDINYYNSMLAQQRLILQNIVNQNMPEKLYHTILGA
;
A
#
# COMPACT_ATOMS: atom_id res chain seq x y z
N MET A 1 -0.08 24.77 -13.19
CA MET A 1 -0.87 24.33 -12.02
C MET A 1 0.10 23.79 -10.98
N LYS A 2 -0.10 24.09 -9.71
CA LYS A 2 0.80 23.69 -8.63
C LYS A 2 0.04 22.88 -7.59
N PHE A 3 0.55 21.69 -7.24
CA PHE A 3 -0.05 20.83 -6.23
C PHE A 3 0.78 20.84 -4.94
N GLY A 4 0.10 20.72 -3.80
CA GLY A 4 0.72 20.39 -2.53
C GLY A 4 0.36 18.98 -2.12
N ILE A 5 1.31 18.17 -1.64
CA ILE A 5 1.05 16.84 -1.11
C ILE A 5 1.63 16.68 0.30
N THR A 6 0.85 16.14 1.20
CA THR A 6 1.28 15.83 2.56
C THR A 6 0.61 14.54 3.08
N ARG A 7 1.09 14.06 4.22
CA ARG A 7 0.37 13.04 5.00
C ARG A 7 -0.62 13.71 5.94
N LEU A 8 -1.66 13.00 6.33
CA LEU A 8 -2.63 13.50 7.30
C LEU A 8 -2.00 13.81 8.66
N SER A 9 -1.00 13.05 9.10
CA SER A 9 -0.21 13.34 10.30
C SER A 9 0.70 14.56 10.17
N GLY A 10 0.97 15.04 8.97
CA GLY A 10 1.96 16.07 8.70
C GLY A 10 3.41 15.63 8.87
N ASN A 11 3.66 14.38 9.18
CA ASN A 11 4.99 13.84 9.47
C ASN A 11 5.58 13.15 8.24
N ILE A 12 6.37 13.86 7.46
CA ILE A 12 7.24 13.28 6.44
C ILE A 12 8.67 13.53 6.92
N THR A 13 9.32 12.46 7.35
CA THR A 13 10.72 12.46 7.74
C THR A 13 11.59 11.98 6.58
N ASP A 14 12.86 11.77 6.78
CA ASP A 14 13.82 11.42 5.74
C ASP A 14 13.27 10.47 4.66
N ARG A 15 13.62 10.71 3.40
CA ARG A 15 13.26 9.90 2.21
C ARG A 15 13.66 8.43 2.31
N ASN A 16 14.62 8.13 3.17
CA ASN A 16 15.08 6.76 3.46
C ASN A 16 14.33 6.10 4.62
N SER A 17 13.33 6.77 5.21
CA SER A 17 12.61 6.18 6.33
C SER A 17 11.80 4.95 5.86
N ASN A 18 11.99 3.84 6.58
CA ASN A 18 11.26 2.59 6.37
C ASN A 18 9.78 2.66 6.82
N ILE A 19 9.23 3.86 6.98
CA ILE A 19 7.83 4.07 7.35
C ILE A 19 7.01 4.05 6.07
N ILE A 20 6.15 3.05 5.90
CA ILE A 20 5.38 2.78 4.68
C ILE A 20 4.63 4.03 4.19
N GLY A 21 3.89 4.73 5.04
CA GLY A 21 3.13 5.91 4.63
C GLY A 21 3.99 7.08 4.12
N ASN A 22 5.21 7.28 4.64
CA ASN A 22 6.16 8.26 4.09
C ASN A 22 6.57 7.87 2.67
N TYR A 23 6.91 6.59 2.49
CA TYR A 23 7.36 6.06 1.21
C TYR A 23 6.29 6.21 0.13
N GLU A 24 5.04 5.86 0.43
CA GLU A 24 3.90 6.00 -0.49
C GLU A 24 3.68 7.46 -0.90
N THR A 25 3.70 8.40 0.06
CA THR A 25 3.54 9.84 -0.22
C THR A 25 4.63 10.35 -1.17
N LEU A 26 5.88 9.98 -0.92
CA LEU A 26 7.01 10.36 -1.75
C LEU A 26 6.91 9.75 -3.16
N LYS A 27 6.45 8.50 -3.27
CA LYS A 27 6.29 7.82 -4.57
C LYS A 27 5.13 8.39 -5.37
N ILE A 28 4.02 8.71 -4.75
CA ILE A 28 2.90 9.41 -5.41
C ILE A 28 3.34 10.79 -5.91
N ALA A 29 4.08 11.55 -5.11
CA ALA A 29 4.64 12.83 -5.54
C ALA A 29 5.60 12.66 -6.74
N GLU A 30 6.48 11.65 -6.71
CA GLU A 30 7.41 11.34 -7.80
C GLU A 30 6.68 11.03 -9.12
N LEU A 31 5.59 10.29 -9.06
CA LEU A 31 4.75 10.00 -10.23
C LEU A 31 4.13 11.26 -10.82
N LEU A 32 3.56 12.11 -9.97
CA LEU A 32 2.85 13.32 -10.39
C LEU A 32 3.79 14.42 -10.91
N LYS A 33 5.07 14.44 -10.52
CA LYS A 33 6.08 15.39 -11.03
C LYS A 33 6.26 15.38 -12.55
N LYS A 34 5.83 14.30 -13.21
CA LYS A 34 5.85 14.22 -14.68
C LYS A 34 4.77 15.09 -15.36
N TYR A 35 3.72 15.44 -14.62
CA TYR A 35 2.52 16.08 -15.13
C TYR A 35 2.31 17.48 -14.57
N THR A 36 2.82 17.78 -13.39
CA THR A 36 2.58 19.05 -12.70
C THR A 36 3.72 19.39 -11.74
N ASP A 37 3.80 20.67 -11.39
CA ASP A 37 4.62 21.13 -10.28
C ASP A 37 3.98 20.68 -8.96
N ILE A 38 4.74 19.97 -8.13
CA ILE A 38 4.26 19.41 -6.87
C ILE A 38 5.27 19.57 -5.75
N ASP A 39 4.83 20.21 -4.66
CA ASP A 39 5.59 20.36 -3.43
C ASP A 39 5.20 19.32 -2.41
N ILE A 40 6.18 18.76 -1.72
CA ILE A 40 5.97 17.86 -0.59
C ILE A 40 6.01 18.69 0.69
N LEU A 41 4.90 18.68 1.43
CA LEU A 41 4.67 19.51 2.61
C LEU A 41 4.81 18.69 3.89
N THR A 42 5.55 19.19 4.86
CA THR A 42 5.78 18.50 6.14
C THR A 42 5.87 19.48 7.31
N CYS A 43 5.41 19.05 8.49
CA CYS A 43 5.61 19.79 9.74
C CYS A 43 6.95 19.48 10.42
N ASN A 44 7.73 18.56 9.87
CA ASN A 44 9.04 18.16 10.38
C ASN A 44 10.16 18.58 9.42
N GLU A 45 11.39 18.51 9.90
CA GLU A 45 12.55 18.66 9.02
C GLU A 45 12.63 17.46 8.05
N CYS A 46 12.66 17.74 6.76
CA CYS A 46 12.82 16.76 5.71
C CYS A 46 13.57 17.40 4.54
N LYS A 47 14.57 16.73 4.04
CA LYS A 47 15.32 17.19 2.86
C LYS A 47 14.40 17.22 1.63
N ASP A 48 14.49 18.28 0.86
CA ASP A 48 13.68 18.51 -0.36
C ASP A 48 12.15 18.53 -0.11
N CYS A 49 11.73 18.84 1.10
CA CYS A 49 10.34 19.12 1.46
C CYS A 49 10.19 20.57 1.90
N ILE A 50 8.99 21.10 1.78
CA ILE A 50 8.64 22.43 2.30
C ILE A 50 8.16 22.24 3.73
N HIS A 51 8.81 22.94 4.68
CA HIS A 51 8.34 22.99 6.05
C HIS A 51 7.11 23.86 6.15
N ILE A 52 6.06 23.35 6.82
CA ILE A 52 4.79 24.04 7.04
C ILE A 52 4.45 24.14 8.52
N ASP A 53 3.91 25.28 8.92
CA ASP A 53 3.32 25.54 10.23
C ASP A 53 1.91 26.11 10.10
N GLU A 54 1.28 26.50 11.19
CA GLU A 54 -0.08 27.05 11.21
C GLU A 54 -0.24 28.37 10.44
N ASN A 55 0.86 29.08 10.13
CA ASN A 55 0.86 30.37 9.44
C ASN A 55 1.18 30.23 7.96
N TYR A 56 1.49 29.02 7.51
CA TYR A 56 1.86 28.76 6.12
C TYR A 56 0.69 29.13 5.17
N ASP A 57 1.02 29.81 4.05
CA ASP A 57 0.04 30.09 3.01
C ASP A 57 -0.23 28.86 2.15
N ILE A 58 -1.24 28.09 2.54
CA ILE A 58 -1.66 26.88 1.86
C ILE A 58 -2.42 27.16 0.55
N ASN A 59 -2.98 28.37 0.40
CA ASN A 59 -3.79 28.74 -0.76
C ASN A 59 -2.97 29.02 -2.03
N GLN A 60 -1.63 29.01 -1.94
CA GLN A 60 -0.77 29.07 -3.12
C GLN A 60 -0.87 27.83 -4.03
N TYR A 61 -1.40 26.72 -3.52
CA TYR A 61 -1.62 25.49 -4.29
C TYR A 61 -2.98 25.47 -4.97
N ASP A 62 -3.04 24.95 -6.19
CA ASP A 62 -4.29 24.77 -6.94
C ASP A 62 -5.05 23.53 -6.49
N ARG A 63 -4.35 22.52 -6.01
CA ARG A 63 -4.89 21.29 -5.45
C ARG A 63 -4.06 20.85 -4.24
N LEU A 64 -4.74 20.30 -3.24
CA LEU A 64 -4.10 19.75 -2.06
C LEU A 64 -4.40 18.26 -1.93
N LEU A 65 -3.33 17.47 -1.85
CA LEU A 65 -3.38 16.02 -1.77
C LEU A 65 -2.99 15.59 -0.36
N ILE A 66 -3.86 14.83 0.29
CA ILE A 66 -3.65 14.31 1.64
C ILE A 66 -3.57 12.80 1.57
N VAL A 67 -2.40 12.24 1.82
CA VAL A 67 -2.21 10.78 1.86
C VAL A 67 -2.59 10.27 3.26
N ASN A 68 -3.32 9.17 3.31
CA ASN A 68 -3.71 8.56 4.57
C ASN A 68 -2.51 8.07 5.39
N ASP A 69 -2.71 7.96 6.68
CA ASP A 69 -1.71 7.49 7.64
C ASP A 69 -2.07 6.13 8.27
N SER A 70 -1.12 5.52 8.96
CA SER A 70 -1.33 4.26 9.66
C SER A 70 -2.26 4.41 10.88
N ALA A 71 -2.85 3.31 11.34
CA ALA A 71 -3.91 3.25 12.35
C ALA A 71 -3.61 3.88 13.74
N ASN A 72 -2.39 4.27 14.03
CA ASN A 72 -1.98 4.85 15.32
C ASN A 72 -1.92 6.39 15.33
N MET A 73 -2.55 7.04 14.37
CA MET A 73 -2.50 8.50 14.17
C MET A 73 -2.90 9.35 15.38
N PHE A 74 -3.78 8.85 16.23
CA PHE A 74 -4.39 9.68 17.28
C PHE A 74 -3.68 9.61 18.62
N GLY A 75 -2.43 9.13 18.66
CA GLY A 75 -1.62 8.98 19.86
C GLY A 75 -0.33 9.81 19.87
N GLY A 76 -0.05 10.50 20.96
CA GLY A 76 1.27 11.06 21.27
C GLY A 76 1.72 12.28 20.46
N ALA A 77 2.98 12.25 19.99
CA ALA A 77 3.65 13.38 19.33
C ALA A 77 3.01 13.82 18.00
N GLU A 78 2.26 12.95 17.34
CA GLU A 78 1.64 13.25 16.04
C GLU A 78 0.41 14.19 16.15
N ILE A 79 -0.21 14.30 17.32
CA ILE A 79 -1.37 15.18 17.53
C ILE A 79 -1.06 16.64 17.19
N LYS A 80 0.14 17.13 17.53
CA LYS A 80 0.51 18.54 17.28
C LYS A 80 0.60 18.81 15.76
N THR A 81 1.26 17.95 15.03
CA THR A 81 1.42 18.09 13.57
C THR A 81 0.09 17.88 12.83
N MET A 82 -0.74 16.93 13.29
CA MET A 82 -2.11 16.78 12.79
C MET A 82 -2.95 18.04 13.01
N THR A 83 -2.85 18.67 14.18
CA THR A 83 -3.54 19.94 14.46
C THR A 83 -3.17 20.99 13.42
N THR A 84 -1.88 21.12 13.10
CA THR A 84 -1.40 22.04 12.06
C THR A 84 -2.03 21.71 10.70
N ILE A 85 -2.00 20.44 10.28
CA ILE A 85 -2.60 20.03 9.00
C ILE A 85 -4.08 20.38 8.95
N TYR A 86 -4.88 19.99 9.93
CA TYR A 86 -6.31 20.25 9.92
C TYR A 86 -6.65 21.76 9.97
N LYS A 87 -5.86 22.57 10.66
CA LYS A 87 -6.02 24.04 10.64
C LYS A 87 -5.69 24.63 9.26
N LEU A 88 -4.67 24.13 8.59
CA LEU A 88 -4.35 24.53 7.22
C LEU A 88 -5.46 24.11 6.25
N LEU A 89 -6.01 22.88 6.40
CA LEU A 89 -7.13 22.41 5.61
C LEU A 89 -8.40 23.29 5.79
N ALA A 90 -8.65 23.77 7.00
CA ALA A 90 -9.77 24.67 7.26
C ALA A 90 -9.59 26.06 6.63
N LYS A 91 -8.35 26.52 6.45
CA LYS A 91 -8.04 27.78 5.74
C LYS A 91 -8.08 27.62 4.23
N TYR A 92 -7.87 26.41 3.71
CA TYR A 92 -7.76 26.12 2.29
C TYR A 92 -9.11 26.32 1.58
N ASP A 93 -9.11 27.02 0.44
CA ASP A 93 -10.31 27.48 -0.27
C ASP A 93 -10.49 26.83 -1.65
N LYS A 94 -9.80 25.72 -1.89
CA LYS A 94 -9.83 24.98 -3.16
C LYS A 94 -10.02 23.47 -2.91
N PRO A 95 -10.18 22.62 -3.95
CA PRO A 95 -10.46 21.21 -3.77
C PRO A 95 -9.35 20.44 -3.05
N ILE A 96 -9.74 19.61 -2.07
CA ILE A 96 -8.91 18.69 -1.31
C ILE A 96 -9.16 17.28 -1.83
N TYR A 97 -8.08 16.52 -2.04
CA TYR A 97 -8.11 15.12 -2.44
C TYR A 97 -7.46 14.27 -1.35
N TYR A 98 -8.25 13.39 -0.77
CA TYR A 98 -7.77 12.42 0.22
C TYR A 98 -7.43 11.09 -0.47
N ILE A 99 -6.17 10.71 -0.42
CA ILE A 99 -5.62 9.53 -1.10
C ILE A 99 -5.60 8.37 -0.11
N LEU A 100 -6.45 7.37 -0.36
CA LEU A 100 -6.54 6.14 0.42
C LEU A 100 -5.60 5.08 -0.15
N THR A 101 -4.43 4.92 0.43
CA THR A 101 -3.53 3.79 0.16
C THR A 101 -3.90 2.54 0.98
N ASP A 102 -4.77 2.71 1.99
CA ASP A 102 -5.35 1.62 2.80
C ASP A 102 -6.84 1.91 3.06
N LEU A 103 -7.72 0.90 2.99
CA LEU A 103 -9.16 1.06 3.20
C LEU A 103 -9.59 1.36 4.65
N ASN A 104 -8.69 1.18 5.61
CA ASN A 104 -9.05 1.18 7.02
C ASN A 104 -8.88 2.52 7.75
N LEU A 105 -8.47 3.58 7.05
CA LEU A 105 -8.11 4.85 7.70
C LEU A 105 -9.00 5.99 7.25
N PRO A 106 -10.05 6.30 8.01
CA PRO A 106 -10.96 7.38 7.66
C PRO A 106 -10.35 8.77 7.89
N PHE A 107 -10.55 9.67 6.96
CA PHE A 107 -10.50 11.11 7.22
C PHE A 107 -11.59 11.44 8.23
N VAL A 108 -11.29 12.20 9.28
CA VAL A 108 -12.21 12.40 10.40
C VAL A 108 -12.50 13.88 10.62
N ASN A 109 -13.63 14.17 11.28
CA ASN A 109 -13.83 15.48 11.87
C ASN A 109 -12.87 15.60 13.07
N TYR A 110 -11.79 16.36 12.91
CA TYR A 110 -10.72 16.44 13.88
C TYR A 110 -11.16 17.11 15.20
N TRP A 111 -12.10 18.05 15.15
CA TRP A 111 -12.68 18.66 16.34
C TRP A 111 -13.27 17.63 17.29
N GLU A 112 -13.99 16.65 16.80
CA GLU A 112 -14.55 15.57 17.60
C GLU A 112 -13.50 14.76 18.38
N ILE A 113 -12.27 14.74 17.89
CA ILE A 113 -11.15 14.04 18.55
C ILE A 113 -10.54 14.89 19.66
N ILE A 114 -10.44 16.21 19.46
CA ILE A 114 -9.66 17.08 20.36
C ILE A 114 -10.50 17.90 21.30
N LYS A 115 -11.80 18.10 21.07
CA LYS A 115 -12.68 19.02 21.85
C LYS A 115 -12.62 18.83 23.36
N ASN A 116 -12.41 17.60 23.83
CA ASN A 116 -12.34 17.26 25.26
C ASN A 116 -10.90 17.05 25.78
N LYS A 117 -9.88 17.40 24.99
CA LYS A 117 -8.49 17.24 25.45
C LYS A 117 -8.08 18.40 26.36
N PRO A 118 -7.37 18.13 27.49
CA PRO A 118 -7.00 19.18 28.47
C PRO A 118 -6.12 20.29 27.89
N TRP A 119 -5.38 19.98 26.82
CA TRP A 119 -4.49 20.94 26.14
C TRP A 119 -5.17 21.71 25.01
N ASN A 120 -6.47 21.42 24.72
CA ASN A 120 -7.16 22.06 23.61
C ASN A 120 -7.53 23.49 23.94
N ASN A 121 -6.93 24.46 23.26
CA ASN A 121 -7.20 25.88 23.31
C ASN A 121 -7.86 26.41 22.04
N TYR A 122 -8.29 25.51 21.14
CA TYR A 122 -8.89 25.86 19.86
C TYR A 122 -10.41 25.86 19.92
N LYS A 123 -11.03 26.36 18.86
CA LYS A 123 -12.49 26.37 18.64
C LYS A 123 -12.84 25.43 17.50
N GLU A 124 -14.10 25.02 17.40
CA GLU A 124 -14.60 24.17 16.34
C GLU A 124 -14.37 24.74 14.94
N GLU A 125 -14.56 26.06 14.82
CA GLU A 125 -14.40 26.80 13.56
C GLU A 125 -12.97 26.69 12.99
N ASP A 126 -11.96 26.53 13.84
CA ASP A 126 -10.56 26.39 13.44
C ASP A 126 -10.30 25.12 12.61
N PHE A 127 -11.24 24.17 12.63
CA PHE A 127 -11.11 22.86 11.95
C PHE A 127 -12.25 22.58 10.95
N LYS A 128 -13.14 23.54 10.72
CA LYS A 128 -14.25 23.37 9.80
C LYS A 128 -13.77 23.52 8.35
N LEU A 129 -13.83 22.43 7.59
CA LEU A 129 -13.50 22.47 6.18
C LEU A 129 -14.48 23.35 5.40
N LYS A 130 -13.98 24.15 4.48
CA LYS A 130 -14.80 25.01 3.62
C LYS A 130 -15.51 24.22 2.52
N PHE A 131 -14.92 23.11 2.08
CA PHE A 131 -15.41 22.29 1.00
C PHE A 131 -15.45 20.81 1.39
N PRO A 132 -16.36 20.03 0.77
CA PRO A 132 -16.31 18.57 0.86
C PRO A 132 -15.00 18.03 0.26
N ILE A 133 -14.52 16.91 0.80
CA ILE A 133 -13.33 16.25 0.29
C ILE A 133 -13.65 15.32 -0.88
N ASN A 134 -12.73 15.20 -1.82
CA ASN A 134 -12.72 14.16 -2.82
C ASN A 134 -11.84 13.00 -2.33
N ILE A 135 -12.28 11.77 -2.52
CA ILE A 135 -11.55 10.58 -2.11
C ILE A 135 -11.02 9.88 -3.35
N ILE A 136 -9.72 9.57 -3.36
CA ILE A 136 -9.10 8.67 -4.33
C ILE A 136 -8.82 7.36 -3.60
N SER A 137 -9.52 6.31 -3.99
CA SER A 137 -9.44 4.98 -3.39
C SER A 137 -8.82 3.99 -4.36
N GLN A 138 -7.92 3.16 -3.85
CA GLN A 138 -7.41 2.01 -4.59
C GLN A 138 -8.32 0.78 -4.50
N GLY A 139 -9.39 0.83 -3.69
CA GLY A 139 -10.37 -0.23 -3.60
C GLY A 139 -11.38 -0.16 -4.75
N ARG A 140 -11.71 -1.30 -5.35
CA ARG A 140 -12.75 -1.41 -6.39
C ARG A 140 -14.14 -1.17 -5.80
N ASP A 141 -14.37 -1.55 -4.56
CA ASP A 141 -15.64 -1.28 -3.85
C ASP A 141 -15.68 0.15 -3.29
N LEU A 142 -16.08 1.08 -4.14
CA LEU A 142 -16.25 2.49 -3.78
C LEU A 142 -17.36 2.71 -2.75
N ASN A 143 -18.36 1.82 -2.68
CA ASN A 143 -19.44 1.92 -1.69
C ASN A 143 -18.91 1.65 -0.28
N THR A 144 -17.99 0.71 -0.11
CA THR A 144 -17.31 0.48 1.16
C THR A 144 -16.51 1.70 1.59
N ALA A 145 -15.75 2.33 0.68
CA ALA A 145 -15.00 3.56 0.96
C ALA A 145 -15.96 4.70 1.38
N ILE A 146 -17.03 4.93 0.64
CA ILE A 146 -18.06 5.93 0.96
C ILE A 146 -18.68 5.67 2.34
N LYS A 147 -19.02 4.41 2.63
CA LYS A 147 -19.64 4.01 3.90
C LYS A 147 -18.74 4.25 5.10
N ILE A 148 -17.44 4.00 4.96
CA ILE A 148 -16.43 4.24 6.01
C ILE A 148 -16.32 5.73 6.32
N HIS A 149 -16.35 6.59 5.30
CA HIS A 149 -16.06 8.02 5.47
C HIS A 149 -17.31 8.89 5.66
N LYS A 150 -18.48 8.51 5.14
CA LYS A 150 -19.71 9.31 5.17
C LYS A 150 -20.12 9.81 6.55
N ASN A 151 -19.83 9.04 7.60
CA ASN A 151 -20.18 9.42 8.98
C ASN A 151 -19.11 10.29 9.67
N LYS A 152 -18.04 10.67 8.96
CA LYS A 152 -16.89 11.37 9.54
C LYS A 152 -16.69 12.76 8.97
N VAL A 153 -16.84 12.92 7.67
CA VAL A 153 -16.71 14.21 6.96
C VAL A 153 -17.64 14.23 5.76
N THR A 154 -17.89 15.42 5.23
CA THR A 154 -18.64 15.57 3.98
C THR A 154 -17.77 15.18 2.79
N ILE A 155 -18.26 14.21 2.00
CA ILE A 155 -17.58 13.69 0.81
C ILE A 155 -18.29 14.23 -0.43
N ASN A 156 -17.52 14.76 -1.39
CA ASN A 156 -18.00 15.16 -2.69
C ASN A 156 -18.05 13.94 -3.65
N CYS A 157 -16.90 13.40 -3.99
CA CYS A 157 -16.77 12.28 -4.90
C CYS A 157 -15.80 11.21 -4.36
N VAL A 158 -15.98 9.97 -4.82
CA VAL A 158 -15.03 8.88 -4.62
C VAL A 158 -14.61 8.34 -5.98
N TYR A 159 -13.30 8.30 -6.21
CA TYR A 159 -12.71 7.87 -7.47
C TYR A 159 -11.89 6.60 -7.23
N TYR A 160 -12.00 5.64 -8.14
CA TYR A 160 -11.14 4.46 -8.15
C TYR A 160 -9.86 4.74 -8.97
N VAL A 161 -8.71 4.60 -8.30
CA VAL A 161 -7.39 4.58 -8.94
C VAL A 161 -6.57 3.47 -8.28
N PRO A 162 -5.98 2.53 -9.03
CA PRO A 162 -5.22 1.41 -8.47
C PRO A 162 -3.82 1.87 -8.00
N LEU A 163 -3.78 2.65 -6.93
CA LEU A 163 -2.59 3.37 -6.46
C LEU A 163 -1.36 2.48 -6.22
N ASN A 164 -1.54 1.24 -5.74
CA ASN A 164 -0.42 0.32 -5.51
C ASN A 164 0.31 -0.12 -6.79
N GLU A 165 -0.26 0.17 -7.96
CA GLU A 165 0.44 -0.03 -9.23
C GLU A 165 1.61 0.96 -9.43
N TRP A 166 1.79 1.97 -8.54
CA TRP A 166 2.93 2.88 -8.61
C TRP A 166 4.28 2.14 -8.72
N GLY A 167 4.38 0.97 -8.11
CA GLY A 167 5.58 0.13 -8.18
C GLY A 167 5.99 -0.23 -9.61
N ALA A 168 5.02 -0.47 -10.50
CA ALA A 168 5.27 -0.79 -11.90
C ALA A 168 5.90 0.38 -12.69
N PHE A 169 5.77 1.61 -12.20
CA PHE A 169 6.28 2.83 -12.85
C PHE A 169 7.58 3.35 -12.25
N LEU A 170 7.84 3.05 -10.98
CA LEU A 170 8.96 3.63 -10.24
C LEU A 170 10.01 2.61 -9.78
N LEU A 171 9.65 1.33 -9.68
CA LEU A 171 10.59 0.28 -9.34
C LEU A 171 11.17 -0.35 -10.60
N LYS A 172 12.41 -0.80 -10.52
CA LYS A 172 13.08 -1.44 -11.65
C LYS A 172 12.83 -2.94 -11.64
N PRO A 173 12.47 -3.54 -12.79
CA PRO A 173 12.42 -5.00 -12.91
C PRO A 173 13.79 -5.61 -12.65
N VAL A 174 13.80 -6.76 -11.98
CA VAL A 174 15.02 -7.52 -11.69
C VAL A 174 14.83 -8.94 -12.19
N GLN A 175 15.71 -9.36 -13.12
CA GLN A 175 15.77 -10.73 -13.61
C GLN A 175 16.92 -11.46 -12.90
N ASN A 176 16.64 -12.63 -12.37
CA ASN A 176 17.63 -13.44 -11.69
C ASN A 176 17.46 -14.91 -12.10
N ASN A 177 18.51 -15.50 -12.66
CA ASN A 177 18.52 -16.91 -13.07
C ASN A 177 18.86 -17.85 -11.91
N ASN A 178 19.46 -17.34 -10.83
CA ASN A 178 19.75 -18.09 -9.62
C ASN A 178 18.66 -17.87 -8.57
N ARG A 179 17.83 -18.88 -8.35
CA ARG A 179 16.70 -18.84 -7.42
C ARG A 179 16.83 -19.91 -6.34
N PRO A 180 17.72 -19.71 -5.35
CA PRO A 180 17.97 -20.68 -4.30
C PRO A 180 16.78 -20.86 -3.34
N VAL A 181 15.83 -19.95 -3.32
CA VAL A 181 14.61 -20.01 -2.49
C VAL A 181 13.45 -20.48 -3.36
N ASP A 182 12.75 -21.54 -2.94
CA ASP A 182 11.60 -22.04 -3.70
C ASP A 182 10.37 -21.18 -3.49
N LEU A 183 10.15 -20.73 -2.24
CA LEU A 183 8.97 -19.96 -1.86
C LEU A 183 9.31 -18.86 -0.87
N ILE A 184 8.89 -17.62 -1.16
CA ILE A 184 9.17 -16.45 -0.32
C ILE A 184 7.90 -15.72 0.08
N TYR A 185 7.88 -15.15 1.29
CA TYR A 185 6.84 -14.22 1.71
C TYR A 185 7.44 -13.02 2.43
N GLY A 186 7.06 -11.81 2.00
CA GLY A 186 7.41 -10.55 2.64
C GLY A 186 6.22 -9.89 3.33
N GLY A 187 6.40 -9.47 4.59
CA GLY A 187 5.35 -8.71 5.26
C GLY A 187 5.40 -8.68 6.78
N SER A 188 4.26 -8.31 7.37
CA SER A 188 4.05 -8.32 8.82
C SER A 188 3.16 -9.49 9.23
N PHE A 189 3.41 -10.00 10.44
CA PHE A 189 2.50 -10.96 11.05
C PHE A 189 1.16 -10.27 11.39
N ARG A 190 0.09 -10.96 11.02
CA ARG A 190 -1.27 -10.64 11.46
C ARG A 190 -1.97 -11.94 11.81
N GLY A 191 -2.53 -12.02 13.00
CA GLY A 191 -3.23 -13.21 13.49
C GLY A 191 -4.50 -13.57 12.73
N GLY A 192 -5.20 -14.61 13.18
CA GLY A 192 -6.50 -15.02 12.67
C GLY A 192 -6.45 -15.76 11.33
N LYS A 193 -7.26 -15.37 10.37
CA LYS A 193 -7.34 -16.08 9.07
C LYS A 193 -6.04 -16.03 8.30
N ARG A 194 -5.32 -14.90 8.37
CA ARG A 194 -4.04 -14.73 7.68
C ARG A 194 -2.93 -15.61 8.28
N GLU A 195 -2.92 -15.79 9.60
CA GLU A 195 -2.03 -16.74 10.27
C GLU A 195 -2.24 -18.17 9.73
N LYS A 196 -3.50 -18.61 9.63
CA LYS A 196 -3.83 -19.92 9.07
C LYS A 196 -3.33 -20.11 7.64
N LYS A 197 -3.50 -19.10 6.78
CA LYS A 197 -3.00 -19.11 5.39
C LYS A 197 -1.47 -19.11 5.34
N LEU A 198 -0.79 -18.36 6.23
CA LEU A 198 0.66 -18.42 6.35
C LEU A 198 1.15 -19.82 6.74
N ILE A 199 0.50 -20.47 7.70
CA ILE A 199 0.85 -21.83 8.11
C ILE A 199 0.64 -22.79 6.94
N ASP A 200 -0.51 -22.76 6.30
CA ASP A 200 -0.85 -23.65 5.18
C ASP A 200 0.13 -23.52 4.01
N TYR A 201 0.38 -22.30 3.56
CA TYR A 201 1.23 -22.07 2.39
C TYR A 201 2.74 -22.14 2.68
N TYR A 202 3.21 -21.84 3.88
CA TYR A 202 4.64 -21.65 4.12
C TYR A 202 5.26 -22.58 5.16
N PHE A 203 4.47 -23.19 6.04
CA PHE A 203 5.00 -24.12 7.05
C PHE A 203 4.72 -25.59 6.74
N LEU A 204 3.69 -25.88 5.93
CA LEU A 204 3.36 -27.26 5.54
C LEU A 204 4.12 -27.71 4.28
N GLN A 205 5.23 -27.05 3.92
CA GLN A 205 6.02 -27.28 2.72
C GLN A 205 7.30 -28.07 3.01
N ASN A 206 7.18 -29.38 3.21
CA ASN A 206 8.28 -30.21 3.73
C ASN A 206 9.50 -30.35 2.78
N ASN A 207 9.32 -30.12 1.49
CA ASN A 207 10.36 -30.36 0.46
C ASN A 207 10.80 -29.08 -0.25
N LEU A 208 10.42 -27.92 0.27
CA LEU A 208 10.73 -26.62 -0.33
C LEU A 208 11.65 -25.81 0.58
N ASN A 209 12.57 -25.07 -0.04
CA ASN A 209 13.32 -24.03 0.66
C ASN A 209 12.44 -22.78 0.79
N VAL A 210 11.91 -22.56 1.99
CA VAL A 210 10.94 -21.47 2.29
C VAL A 210 11.58 -20.39 3.13
N GLU A 211 11.37 -19.14 2.74
CA GLU A 211 11.84 -17.98 3.47
C GLU A 211 10.74 -16.96 3.75
N LEU A 212 10.70 -16.46 4.98
CA LEU A 212 9.84 -15.35 5.41
C LEU A 212 10.72 -14.15 5.80
N TYR A 213 10.36 -12.94 5.36
CA TYR A 213 11.07 -11.73 5.74
C TYR A 213 10.11 -10.60 6.17
N GLY A 214 10.65 -9.59 6.84
CA GLY A 214 9.87 -8.44 7.33
C GLY A 214 9.78 -8.39 8.83
N THR A 215 8.57 -8.19 9.37
CA THR A 215 8.33 -8.16 10.82
C THR A 215 7.71 -9.45 11.35
N ILE A 216 7.75 -10.52 10.57
CA ILE A 216 7.28 -11.86 10.96
C ILE A 216 8.37 -12.56 11.77
N ARG A 217 7.97 -13.17 12.89
CA ARG A 217 8.83 -13.96 13.76
C ARG A 217 8.12 -15.24 14.20
N LEU A 218 8.90 -16.29 14.45
CA LEU A 218 8.37 -17.60 14.85
C LEU A 218 7.54 -17.54 16.16
N ASP A 219 7.96 -16.73 17.11
CA ASP A 219 7.30 -16.57 18.42
C ASP A 219 5.89 -15.94 18.35
N GLN A 220 5.53 -15.37 17.21
CA GLN A 220 4.20 -14.79 16.97
C GLN A 220 3.13 -15.85 16.64
N PHE A 221 3.55 -17.04 16.19
CA PHE A 221 2.62 -18.14 15.87
C PHE A 221 2.26 -18.89 17.15
N LYS A 222 1.00 -18.78 17.58
CA LYS A 222 0.54 -19.31 18.86
C LYS A 222 0.53 -20.83 18.91
N LYS A 223 0.26 -21.48 17.78
CA LYS A 223 0.16 -22.93 17.69
C LYS A 223 0.48 -23.41 16.29
N LEU A 224 1.63 -24.04 16.14
CA LEU A 224 1.99 -24.71 14.91
C LEU A 224 1.54 -26.17 14.95
N PRO A 225 1.06 -26.76 13.84
CA PRO A 225 0.77 -28.18 13.74
C PRO A 225 2.04 -29.03 13.97
N GLU A 226 1.86 -30.29 14.35
CA GLU A 226 2.96 -31.26 14.38
C GLU A 226 3.47 -31.53 12.94
N GLY A 227 4.77 -31.79 12.82
CA GLY A 227 5.39 -32.13 11.53
C GLY A 227 5.59 -30.96 10.56
N VAL A 228 5.42 -29.71 11.01
CA VAL A 228 5.71 -28.55 10.14
C VAL A 228 7.21 -28.36 9.95
N THR A 229 7.60 -27.91 8.76
CA THR A 229 8.93 -27.40 8.48
C THR A 229 8.98 -25.92 8.80
N VAL A 230 9.86 -25.53 9.72
CA VAL A 230 10.00 -24.11 10.08
C VAL A 230 10.76 -23.37 8.96
N PRO A 231 10.15 -22.36 8.33
CA PRO A 231 10.82 -21.55 7.32
C PRO A 231 12.04 -20.80 7.87
N THR A 232 12.92 -20.37 6.99
CA THR A 232 13.97 -19.40 7.33
C THR A 232 13.34 -18.02 7.56
N PHE A 233 13.69 -17.38 8.68
CA PHE A 233 13.24 -16.01 8.99
C PHE A 233 14.37 -15.03 8.72
N ALA A 234 14.18 -14.17 7.73
CA ALA A 234 15.13 -13.13 7.39
C ALA A 234 14.72 -11.76 7.99
N LYS A 235 15.69 -10.87 8.09
CA LYS A 235 15.47 -9.51 8.58
C LYS A 235 14.58 -8.71 7.64
N LYS A 236 14.03 -7.60 8.16
CA LYS A 236 13.31 -6.62 7.35
C LYS A 236 14.19 -6.10 6.21
N VAL A 237 13.65 -6.13 5.00
CA VAL A 237 14.29 -5.62 3.78
C VAL A 237 13.83 -4.17 3.56
N PRO A 238 14.73 -3.23 3.22
CA PRO A 238 14.36 -1.88 2.80
C PRO A 238 13.40 -1.91 1.60
N ALA A 239 12.45 -0.98 1.54
CA ALA A 239 11.40 -0.97 0.52
C ALA A 239 11.94 -0.90 -0.91
N ASP A 240 13.02 -0.15 -1.13
CA ASP A 240 13.71 -0.03 -2.42
C ASP A 240 14.49 -1.28 -2.85
N LYS A 241 14.66 -2.26 -1.95
CA LYS A 241 15.37 -3.53 -2.18
C LYS A 241 14.46 -4.75 -2.27
N ILE A 242 13.15 -4.58 -2.10
CA ILE A 242 12.21 -5.72 -2.04
C ILE A 242 12.17 -6.48 -3.36
N VAL A 243 12.14 -5.79 -4.50
CA VAL A 243 12.14 -6.44 -5.83
C VAL A 243 13.40 -7.28 -6.04
N GLU A 244 14.57 -6.73 -5.74
CA GLU A 244 15.84 -7.43 -5.79
C GLU A 244 15.85 -8.65 -4.84
N TYR A 245 15.32 -8.47 -3.64
CA TYR A 245 15.24 -9.54 -2.65
C TYR A 245 14.31 -10.67 -3.07
N ASN A 246 13.15 -10.36 -3.63
CA ASN A 246 12.19 -11.36 -4.14
C ASN A 246 12.74 -12.10 -5.36
N SER A 247 13.61 -11.49 -6.16
CA SER A 247 14.15 -12.11 -7.38
C SER A 247 14.97 -13.39 -7.12
N LYS A 248 15.42 -13.61 -5.88
CA LYS A 248 16.10 -14.86 -5.47
C LYS A 248 15.14 -16.05 -5.28
N ALA A 249 13.84 -15.82 -5.30
CA ALA A 249 12.84 -16.86 -5.09
C ALA A 249 12.14 -17.27 -6.38
N LEU A 250 11.75 -18.53 -6.44
CA LEU A 250 11.00 -19.09 -7.57
C LEU A 250 9.55 -18.61 -7.55
N ALA A 251 8.90 -18.61 -6.37
CA ALA A 251 7.50 -18.28 -6.23
C ALA A 251 7.18 -17.52 -4.93
N THR A 252 6.02 -16.87 -4.93
CA THR A 252 5.36 -16.29 -3.75
C THR A 252 3.85 -16.50 -3.86
N VAL A 253 3.13 -16.38 -2.73
CA VAL A 253 1.66 -16.39 -2.71
C VAL A 253 1.13 -15.07 -2.17
N ILE A 254 0.25 -14.42 -2.91
CA ILE A 254 -0.48 -13.25 -2.43
C ILE A 254 -1.64 -13.71 -1.58
N ILE A 255 -1.57 -13.36 -0.32
CA ILE A 255 -2.62 -13.56 0.68
C ILE A 255 -2.98 -12.21 1.29
N GLY A 256 -4.21 -12.01 1.68
CA GLY A 256 -4.67 -10.74 2.25
C GLY A 256 -5.72 -10.89 3.34
N ASP A 257 -6.05 -9.79 3.96
CA ASP A 257 -7.14 -9.69 4.92
C ASP A 257 -8.49 -9.60 4.19
N LYS A 258 -9.58 -9.90 4.89
CA LYS A 258 -10.94 -9.95 4.33
C LYS A 258 -11.33 -8.67 3.56
N ASP A 259 -10.94 -7.51 4.07
CA ASP A 259 -11.34 -6.22 3.50
C ASP A 259 -10.63 -5.90 2.17
N TYR A 260 -9.54 -6.63 1.87
CA TYR A 260 -8.80 -6.51 0.60
C TYR A 260 -9.26 -7.52 -0.46
N GLN A 261 -10.04 -8.54 -0.06
CA GLN A 261 -10.50 -9.59 -0.96
C GLN A 261 -11.33 -9.01 -2.11
N ASP A 262 -11.03 -9.39 -3.34
CA ASP A 262 -11.66 -8.91 -4.59
C ASP A 262 -11.65 -7.38 -4.78
N ASN A 263 -10.96 -6.66 -3.90
CA ASN A 263 -11.09 -5.21 -3.82
C ASN A 263 -9.80 -4.45 -4.17
N MET A 264 -8.63 -4.97 -3.82
CA MET A 264 -7.38 -4.20 -3.94
C MET A 264 -6.27 -4.94 -4.65
N VAL A 265 -5.50 -4.20 -5.45
CA VAL A 265 -4.15 -4.60 -5.85
C VAL A 265 -3.20 -4.33 -4.67
N THR A 266 -2.40 -5.31 -4.28
CA THR A 266 -1.38 -5.11 -3.24
C THR A 266 -0.03 -4.78 -3.87
N LEU A 267 0.78 -3.97 -3.17
CA LEU A 267 2.14 -3.67 -3.65
C LEU A 267 2.98 -4.95 -3.81
N ARG A 268 2.79 -5.95 -2.95
CA ARG A 268 3.47 -7.25 -3.04
C ARG A 268 3.20 -7.97 -4.37
N PHE A 269 2.00 -7.82 -4.93
CA PHE A 269 1.69 -8.36 -6.26
C PHE A 269 2.59 -7.72 -7.32
N ILE A 270 2.69 -6.40 -7.32
CA ILE A 270 3.56 -5.67 -8.26
C ILE A 270 5.04 -6.02 -8.05
N GLU A 271 5.49 -6.11 -6.81
CA GLU A 271 6.86 -6.50 -6.46
C GLU A 271 7.22 -7.90 -6.96
N ALA A 272 6.27 -8.84 -6.89
CA ALA A 272 6.43 -10.19 -7.44
C ALA A 272 6.55 -10.17 -8.97
N LEU A 273 5.68 -9.43 -9.66
CA LEU A 273 5.74 -9.29 -11.11
C LEU A 273 7.08 -8.71 -11.58
N LEU A 274 7.58 -7.68 -10.89
CA LEU A 274 8.84 -7.00 -11.20
C LEU A 274 10.08 -7.84 -10.93
N SER A 275 9.99 -8.82 -10.03
CA SER A 275 11.11 -9.69 -9.66
C SER A 275 11.15 -11.00 -10.45
N ASP A 276 10.23 -11.21 -11.39
CA ASP A 276 10.02 -12.50 -12.06
C ASP A 276 9.79 -13.68 -11.08
N CYS A 277 9.45 -13.40 -9.84
CA CYS A 277 9.02 -14.38 -8.86
C CYS A 277 7.59 -14.82 -9.23
N ILE A 278 7.37 -16.08 -9.54
CA ILE A 278 6.03 -16.53 -9.97
C ILE A 278 5.02 -16.23 -8.87
N CYS A 279 4.04 -15.40 -9.21
CA CYS A 279 3.08 -14.82 -8.28
C CYS A 279 1.80 -15.65 -8.23
N PHE A 280 1.74 -16.62 -7.34
CA PHE A 280 0.48 -17.29 -7.07
C PHE A 280 -0.46 -16.41 -6.24
N ILE A 281 -1.75 -16.59 -6.42
CA ILE A 281 -2.81 -15.88 -5.72
C ILE A 281 -3.62 -16.88 -4.89
N ASP A 282 -3.78 -16.60 -3.60
CA ASP A 282 -4.76 -17.34 -2.80
C ASP A 282 -6.16 -17.11 -3.36
N HIS A 283 -6.86 -18.18 -3.77
CA HIS A 283 -8.19 -18.08 -4.36
C HIS A 283 -9.18 -17.30 -3.47
N ASP A 284 -9.08 -17.42 -2.15
CA ASP A 284 -9.95 -16.64 -1.24
C ASP A 284 -9.63 -15.14 -1.27
N PHE A 285 -8.43 -14.74 -1.74
CA PHE A 285 -8.05 -13.34 -1.87
C PHE A 285 -8.66 -12.67 -3.11
N ASP A 286 -8.74 -13.38 -4.23
CA ASP A 286 -9.25 -12.85 -5.49
C ASP A 286 -10.16 -13.88 -6.19
N LYS A 287 -11.37 -14.06 -5.67
CA LYS A 287 -12.35 -15.04 -6.14
C LYS A 287 -12.88 -14.74 -7.53
N ASN A 288 -12.83 -13.47 -7.91
CA ASN A 288 -13.31 -13.00 -9.21
C ASN A 288 -12.22 -13.01 -10.28
N HIS A 289 -11.00 -13.49 -9.95
CA HIS A 289 -9.86 -13.59 -10.87
C HIS A 289 -9.55 -12.27 -11.59
N TYR A 290 -9.55 -11.16 -10.84
CA TYR A 290 -9.21 -9.84 -11.39
C TYR A 290 -7.72 -9.66 -11.66
N LEU A 291 -6.85 -10.37 -10.91
CA LEU A 291 -5.41 -10.13 -10.93
C LEU A 291 -4.68 -10.99 -11.97
N MET A 292 -5.04 -12.26 -12.06
CA MET A 292 -4.30 -13.25 -12.83
C MET A 292 -5.25 -14.24 -13.53
N PRO A 293 -4.82 -14.97 -14.59
CA PRO A 293 -5.57 -16.10 -15.14
C PRO A 293 -5.49 -17.33 -14.24
N GLU A 294 -6.39 -18.31 -14.46
CA GLU A 294 -6.60 -19.50 -13.65
C GLU A 294 -5.32 -20.26 -13.19
N PRO A 295 -4.30 -20.49 -14.00
CA PRO A 295 -3.14 -21.26 -13.57
C PRO A 295 -2.38 -20.68 -12.37
N PHE A 296 -2.58 -19.38 -12.06
CA PHE A 296 -1.91 -18.69 -10.96
C PHE A 296 -2.64 -18.81 -9.62
N TYR A 297 -3.87 -19.33 -9.58
CA TYR A 297 -4.61 -19.46 -8.32
C TYR A 297 -4.26 -20.75 -7.60
N VAL A 298 -4.25 -20.67 -6.26
CA VAL A 298 -4.05 -21.81 -5.36
C VAL A 298 -5.08 -21.78 -4.24
N HIS A 299 -5.61 -22.95 -3.87
CA HIS A 299 -6.60 -23.08 -2.82
C HIS A 299 -6.00 -23.46 -1.46
N ASN A 300 -4.85 -24.13 -1.46
CA ASN A 300 -4.19 -24.65 -0.28
C ASN A 300 -2.69 -24.92 -0.52
N GLY A 301 -1.97 -25.26 0.56
CA GLY A 301 -0.55 -25.51 0.51
C GLY A 301 -0.16 -26.75 -0.29
N LEU A 302 -1.01 -27.78 -0.37
CA LEU A 302 -0.72 -28.99 -1.17
C LEU A 302 -0.70 -28.65 -2.68
N GLU A 303 -1.71 -27.99 -3.19
CA GLU A 303 -1.78 -27.53 -4.59
C GLU A 303 -0.61 -26.59 -4.92
N LEU A 304 -0.26 -25.69 -4.00
CA LEU A 304 0.91 -24.81 -4.16
C LEU A 304 2.19 -25.64 -4.32
N ASN A 305 2.39 -26.65 -3.47
CA ASN A 305 3.56 -27.53 -3.52
C ASN A 305 3.67 -28.24 -4.88
N GLU A 306 2.56 -28.79 -5.38
CA GLU A 306 2.50 -29.44 -6.70
C GLU A 306 2.90 -28.47 -7.82
N LYS A 307 2.34 -27.23 -7.80
CA LYS A 307 2.65 -26.20 -8.78
C LYS A 307 4.13 -25.78 -8.72
N ILE A 308 4.71 -25.59 -7.51
CA ILE A 308 6.13 -25.24 -7.36
C ILE A 308 7.02 -26.37 -7.86
N ASN A 309 6.72 -27.63 -7.52
CA ASN A 309 7.49 -28.77 -8.04
C ASN A 309 7.42 -28.84 -9.58
N LYS A 310 6.26 -28.53 -10.16
CA LYS A 310 6.14 -28.45 -11.62
C LYS A 310 6.97 -27.31 -12.21
N LEU A 311 7.04 -26.13 -11.57
CA LEU A 311 7.93 -25.04 -11.99
C LEU A 311 9.41 -25.48 -11.98
N LYS A 312 9.82 -26.32 -11.03
CA LYS A 312 11.21 -26.81 -10.89
C LYS A 312 11.57 -27.88 -11.92
N THR A 313 10.61 -28.68 -12.35
CA THR A 313 10.85 -29.87 -13.19
C THR A 313 10.45 -29.70 -14.66
N ASP A 314 9.56 -28.76 -14.96
CA ASP A 314 9.06 -28.48 -16.31
C ASP A 314 9.39 -27.04 -16.72
N ILE A 315 10.48 -26.89 -17.45
CA ILE A 315 10.95 -25.58 -17.93
C ILE A 315 9.94 -24.89 -18.86
N ASN A 316 9.15 -25.66 -19.63
CA ASN A 316 8.14 -25.09 -20.52
C ASN A 316 6.99 -24.51 -19.72
N TYR A 317 6.57 -25.19 -18.65
CA TYR A 317 5.57 -24.69 -17.73
C TYR A 317 6.06 -23.40 -17.04
N TYR A 318 7.29 -23.39 -16.51
CA TYR A 318 7.89 -22.20 -15.92
C TYR A 318 7.91 -21.02 -16.89
N ASN A 319 8.44 -21.23 -18.10
CA ASN A 319 8.53 -20.17 -19.11
C ASN A 319 7.15 -19.65 -19.54
N SER A 320 6.15 -20.52 -19.65
CA SER A 320 4.77 -20.13 -19.96
C SER A 320 4.17 -19.25 -18.86
N MET A 321 4.31 -19.64 -17.58
CA MET A 321 3.86 -18.86 -16.44
C MET A 321 4.55 -17.48 -16.39
N LEU A 322 5.86 -17.46 -16.57
CA LEU A 322 6.65 -16.23 -16.57
C LEU A 322 6.25 -15.29 -17.71
N ALA A 323 6.03 -15.82 -18.91
CA ALA A 323 5.60 -15.01 -20.06
C ALA A 323 4.22 -14.38 -19.82
N GLN A 324 3.26 -15.13 -19.27
CA GLN A 324 1.95 -14.62 -18.92
C GLN A 324 2.05 -13.52 -17.83
N GLN A 325 2.85 -13.75 -16.81
CA GLN A 325 3.08 -12.77 -15.74
C GLN A 325 3.67 -11.46 -16.26
N ARG A 326 4.64 -11.53 -17.16
CA ARG A 326 5.25 -10.35 -17.81
C ARG A 326 4.25 -9.61 -18.70
N LEU A 327 3.35 -10.32 -19.39
CA LEU A 327 2.28 -9.70 -20.17
C LEU A 327 1.30 -8.92 -19.26
N ILE A 328 0.97 -9.46 -18.09
CA ILE A 328 0.12 -8.78 -17.11
C ILE A 328 0.80 -7.50 -16.60
N LEU A 329 2.09 -7.55 -16.25
CA LEU A 329 2.85 -6.36 -15.89
C LEU A 329 2.84 -5.31 -17.01
N GLN A 330 3.04 -5.72 -18.27
CA GLN A 330 2.97 -4.82 -19.41
C GLN A 330 1.58 -4.17 -19.56
N ASN A 331 0.52 -4.94 -19.35
CA ASN A 331 -0.85 -4.41 -19.39
C ASN A 331 -1.11 -3.38 -18.28
N ILE A 332 -0.57 -3.61 -17.06
CA ILE A 332 -0.63 -2.63 -15.97
C ILE A 332 0.08 -1.33 -16.36
N VAL A 333 1.28 -1.43 -16.92
CA VAL A 333 2.03 -0.25 -17.39
C VAL A 333 1.27 0.49 -18.50
N ASN A 334 0.66 -0.23 -19.43
CA ASN A 334 -0.11 0.35 -20.54
C ASN A 334 -1.38 1.09 -20.08
N GLN A 335 -1.95 0.75 -18.93
CA GLN A 335 -3.11 1.46 -18.35
C GLN A 335 -2.76 2.86 -17.84
N ASN A 336 -1.48 3.17 -17.72
CA ASN A 336 -0.96 4.48 -17.35
C ASN A 336 -1.63 5.09 -16.09
N MET A 337 -1.58 4.36 -14.97
CA MET A 337 -2.17 4.80 -13.70
C MET A 337 -1.72 6.22 -13.28
N PRO A 338 -0.47 6.67 -13.48
CA PRO A 338 -0.06 8.03 -13.12
C PRO A 338 -0.84 9.12 -13.85
N GLU A 339 -1.10 8.94 -15.13
CA GLU A 339 -1.91 9.86 -15.94
C GLU A 339 -3.38 9.85 -15.47
N LYS A 340 -3.94 8.67 -15.22
CA LYS A 340 -5.27 8.53 -14.65
C LYS A 340 -5.39 9.25 -13.30
N LEU A 341 -4.40 9.10 -12.43
CA LEU A 341 -4.36 9.82 -11.14
C LEU A 341 -4.34 11.32 -11.34
N TYR A 342 -3.49 11.82 -12.23
CA TYR A 342 -3.39 13.25 -12.54
C TYR A 342 -4.72 13.81 -13.06
N HIS A 343 -5.34 13.18 -14.07
CA HIS A 343 -6.63 13.62 -14.60
C HIS A 343 -7.76 13.54 -13.57
N THR A 344 -7.76 12.53 -12.71
CA THR A 344 -8.72 12.43 -11.59
C THR A 344 -8.61 13.64 -10.65
N ILE A 345 -7.38 14.08 -10.34
CA ILE A 345 -7.14 15.26 -9.50
C ILE A 345 -7.53 16.56 -10.22
N LEU A 346 -7.41 16.61 -11.52
CA LEU A 346 -7.87 17.77 -12.29
C LEU A 346 -9.40 17.90 -12.32
N GLY A 347 -10.13 16.82 -12.12
CA GLY A 347 -11.58 16.76 -12.27
C GLY A 347 -12.02 16.69 -13.72
N ALA A 348 -11.16 16.19 -14.60
CA ALA A 348 -11.39 16.05 -16.03
C ALA A 348 -11.97 14.66 -16.36
#